data_9d536f2fd70d1f460a557b73847ee7e5
#
_entry.id   9d536f2fd70d1f460a557b73847ee7e5
#
_cell.length_a   1.000
_cell.length_b   1.000
_cell.length_c   1.000
_cell.angle_alpha   90.00
_cell.angle_beta   90.00
_cell.angle_gamma   90.00
#
_symmetry.space_group_name_H-M   'P 1'
#
loop_
_entity.id
_entity.type
_entity.pdbx_description
1 polymer ?
#
loop_
_entity_poly.entity_id
_entity_poly.type
_entity_poly.pdbx_seq_one_letter_code
_entity_poly.pdbx_strand_id
1 'polypeptide(L)'
;MSLFSSHGPTIDQWLVQLAQVEEPLTASNIDRILTIHGLILHLLKGLTIDGQSARSFVSKYLHFHNRVVPIYDSVADGFLPKLVRLRKDQIQKAANADEWYAAYVSRFAKLYEAASQHTAVTVRLLDYYLIWKNEKGQAGLLAP
;
A
#
# COMPACT_ATOMS: atom_id res chain seq x y z
N MET A 1 -27.81 -4.09 5.51
CA MET A 1 -27.11 -4.63 4.32
C MET A 1 -25.65 -4.21 4.40
N SER A 2 -24.73 -5.14 4.22
CA SER A 2 -23.31 -4.82 4.27
C SER A 2 -22.88 -4.06 3.04
N LEU A 3 -21.77 -3.31 3.15
CA LEU A 3 -21.15 -2.61 2.04
C LEU A 3 -20.87 -3.57 0.87
N PHE A 4 -20.35 -4.76 1.17
CA PHE A 4 -19.98 -5.74 0.16
C PHE A 4 -21.21 -6.36 -0.51
N SER A 5 -22.34 -6.43 0.16
CA SER A 5 -23.59 -6.92 -0.46
C SER A 5 -24.11 -5.95 -1.52
N SER A 6 -24.04 -4.62 -1.23
CA SER A 6 -24.56 -3.61 -2.17
C SER A 6 -23.59 -3.32 -3.31
N HIS A 7 -22.28 -3.37 -3.05
CA HIS A 7 -21.23 -2.96 -4.00
C HIS A 7 -20.39 -4.13 -4.51
N GLY A 8 -20.77 -5.38 -4.18
CA GLY A 8 -20.02 -6.57 -4.54
C GLY A 8 -19.66 -6.66 -6.02
N PRO A 9 -20.62 -6.53 -6.95
CA PRO A 9 -20.31 -6.62 -8.39
C PRO A 9 -19.29 -5.57 -8.85
N THR A 10 -19.35 -4.36 -8.31
CA THR A 10 -18.39 -3.29 -8.64
C THR A 10 -17.01 -3.62 -8.08
N ILE A 11 -16.95 -4.05 -6.83
CA ILE A 11 -15.69 -4.45 -6.19
C ILE A 11 -15.08 -5.63 -6.94
N ASP A 12 -15.89 -6.61 -7.34
CA ASP A 12 -15.43 -7.77 -8.09
C ASP A 12 -14.76 -7.36 -9.42
N GLN A 13 -15.31 -6.38 -10.11
CA GLN A 13 -14.71 -5.86 -11.34
C GLN A 13 -13.33 -5.26 -11.07
N TRP A 14 -13.18 -4.50 -9.98
CA TRP A 14 -11.89 -3.94 -9.59
C TRP A 14 -10.89 -5.02 -9.22
N LEU A 15 -11.33 -6.07 -8.53
CA LEU A 15 -10.47 -7.20 -8.17
C LEU A 15 -10.00 -7.98 -9.40
N VAL A 16 -10.86 -8.13 -10.42
CA VAL A 16 -10.46 -8.74 -11.69
C VAL A 16 -9.36 -7.93 -12.37
N GLN A 17 -9.48 -6.59 -12.36
CA GLN A 17 -8.43 -5.72 -12.90
C GLN A 17 -7.15 -5.83 -12.07
N LEU A 18 -7.27 -5.88 -10.74
CA LEU A 18 -6.13 -6.03 -9.85
C LEU A 18 -5.40 -7.34 -10.08
N ALA A 19 -6.12 -8.41 -10.38
CA ALA A 19 -5.53 -9.73 -10.61
C ALA A 19 -4.56 -9.76 -11.80
N GLN A 20 -4.65 -8.78 -12.69
CA GLN A 20 -3.76 -8.66 -13.85
C GLN A 20 -2.46 -7.91 -13.52
N VAL A 21 -2.36 -7.33 -12.33
CA VAL A 21 -1.16 -6.60 -11.92
C VAL A 21 -0.12 -7.59 -11.41
N GLU A 22 1.07 -7.52 -11.99
CA GLU A 22 2.20 -8.39 -11.63
C GLU A 22 3.42 -7.55 -11.28
N GLU A 23 4.35 -8.15 -10.53
CA GLU A 23 5.63 -7.51 -10.29
C GLU A 23 6.43 -7.43 -11.60
N PRO A 24 7.31 -6.43 -11.77
CA PRO A 24 7.73 -5.44 -10.79
C PRO A 24 6.72 -4.29 -10.60
N LEU A 25 6.98 -3.46 -9.58
CA LEU A 25 6.18 -2.26 -9.30
C LEU A 25 6.54 -1.14 -10.30
N THR A 26 5.98 -1.24 -11.49
CA THR A 26 6.12 -0.18 -12.50
C THR A 26 5.13 0.96 -12.21
N ALA A 27 5.38 2.11 -12.84
CA ALA A 27 4.44 3.24 -12.71
C ALA A 27 3.02 2.87 -13.14
N SER A 28 2.87 2.05 -14.18
CA SER A 28 1.58 1.56 -14.66
C SER A 28 0.88 0.68 -13.64
N ASN A 29 1.63 -0.24 -13.01
CA ASN A 29 1.08 -1.14 -11.98
C ASN A 29 0.69 -0.35 -10.73
N ILE A 30 1.52 0.59 -10.34
CA ILE A 30 1.22 1.48 -9.20
C ILE A 30 -0.04 2.29 -9.46
N ASP A 31 -0.19 2.82 -10.67
CA ASP A 31 -1.40 3.57 -11.04
C ASP A 31 -2.66 2.75 -10.79
N ARG A 32 -2.68 1.50 -11.24
CA ARG A 32 -3.83 0.60 -11.04
C ARG A 32 -4.08 0.32 -9.57
N ILE A 33 -3.03 0.04 -8.81
CA ILE A 33 -3.14 -0.21 -7.37
C ILE A 33 -3.73 1.00 -6.65
N LEU A 34 -3.19 2.18 -6.92
CA LEU A 34 -3.65 3.41 -6.27
C LEU A 34 -5.08 3.75 -6.63
N THR A 35 -5.46 3.58 -7.90
CA THR A 35 -6.82 3.84 -8.36
C THR A 35 -7.82 2.91 -7.69
N ILE A 36 -7.55 1.62 -7.66
CA ILE A 36 -8.44 0.61 -7.07
C ILE A 36 -8.54 0.82 -5.56
N HIS A 37 -7.41 1.04 -4.88
CA HIS A 37 -7.41 1.34 -3.46
C HIS A 37 -8.27 2.56 -3.15
N GLY A 38 -8.09 3.64 -3.90
CA GLY A 38 -8.85 4.87 -3.69
C GLY A 38 -10.33 4.72 -3.93
N LEU A 39 -10.72 3.94 -4.96
CA LEU A 39 -12.13 3.68 -5.25
C LEU A 39 -12.81 2.91 -4.12
N ILE A 40 -12.16 1.87 -3.60
CA ILE A 40 -12.72 1.10 -2.48
C ILE A 40 -12.74 1.95 -1.21
N LEU A 41 -11.69 2.70 -0.94
CA LEU A 41 -11.64 3.59 0.20
C LEU A 41 -12.78 4.61 0.16
N HIS A 42 -13.09 5.12 -1.02
CA HIS A 42 -14.20 6.06 -1.20
C HIS A 42 -15.55 5.42 -0.81
N LEU A 43 -15.77 4.14 -1.12
CA LEU A 43 -16.98 3.42 -0.70
C LEU A 43 -17.09 3.30 0.82
N LEU A 44 -15.96 3.31 1.52
CA LEU A 44 -15.95 3.21 2.99
C LEU A 44 -16.19 4.56 3.67
N LYS A 45 -16.15 5.66 2.93
CA LYS A 45 -16.54 6.98 3.47
C LYS A 45 -18.01 6.93 3.84
N GLY A 46 -18.33 7.35 5.02
CA GLY A 46 -19.70 7.26 5.54
C GLY A 46 -19.87 6.14 6.57
N LEU A 47 -18.91 5.22 6.67
CA LEU A 47 -18.82 4.32 7.80
C LEU A 47 -18.06 5.01 8.93
N THR A 48 -18.35 4.59 10.18
CA THR A 48 -17.71 5.19 11.36
C THR A 48 -16.31 4.60 11.60
N ILE A 49 -15.46 4.67 10.59
CA ILE A 49 -14.08 4.19 10.63
C ILE A 49 -13.19 5.39 10.31
N ASP A 50 -12.15 5.62 11.11
CA ASP A 50 -11.21 6.69 10.81
C ASP A 50 -10.44 6.39 9.52
N GLY A 51 -9.95 7.46 8.86
CA GLY A 51 -9.29 7.35 7.55
C GLY A 51 -8.05 6.46 7.57
N GLN A 52 -7.28 6.48 8.66
CA GLN A 52 -6.08 5.67 8.79
C GLN A 52 -6.42 4.18 8.88
N SER A 53 -7.40 3.81 9.69
CA SER A 53 -7.86 2.42 9.83
C SER A 53 -8.45 1.91 8.52
N ALA A 54 -9.26 2.73 7.84
CA ALA A 54 -9.83 2.37 6.55
C ALA A 54 -8.75 2.17 5.50
N ARG A 55 -7.75 3.06 5.44
CA ARG A 55 -6.62 2.96 4.51
C ARG A 55 -5.85 1.67 4.70
N SER A 56 -5.55 1.35 5.95
CA SER A 56 -4.86 0.11 6.32
C SER A 56 -5.69 -1.12 5.92
N PHE A 57 -6.96 -1.11 6.27
CA PHE A 57 -7.87 -2.21 5.95
C PHE A 57 -7.94 -2.48 4.45
N VAL A 58 -8.13 -1.43 3.65
CA VAL A 58 -8.25 -1.60 2.19
C VAL A 58 -6.96 -2.15 1.60
N SER A 59 -5.79 -1.66 2.05
CA SER A 59 -4.52 -2.16 1.53
C SER A 59 -4.31 -3.64 1.87
N LYS A 60 -4.67 -4.05 3.08
CA LYS A 60 -4.58 -5.45 3.49
C LYS A 60 -5.55 -6.34 2.72
N TYR A 61 -6.77 -5.86 2.52
CA TYR A 61 -7.77 -6.56 1.73
C TYR A 61 -7.30 -6.79 0.30
N LEU A 62 -6.75 -5.76 -0.34
CA LEU A 62 -6.22 -5.88 -1.70
C LEU A 62 -4.98 -6.79 -1.74
N HIS A 63 -4.10 -6.68 -0.76
CA HIS A 63 -2.92 -7.55 -0.67
C HIS A 63 -3.32 -9.02 -0.54
N PHE A 64 -4.40 -9.31 0.18
CA PHE A 64 -4.92 -10.66 0.30
C PHE A 64 -5.31 -11.22 -1.08
N HIS A 65 -5.87 -10.39 -1.95
CA HIS A 65 -6.26 -10.79 -3.30
C HIS A 65 -5.09 -10.77 -4.28
N ASN A 66 -4.12 -9.90 -4.08
CA ASN A 66 -2.91 -9.83 -4.89
C ASN A 66 -1.74 -9.31 -4.08
N ARG A 67 -0.76 -10.14 -3.84
CA ARG A 67 0.38 -9.85 -2.97
C ARG A 67 1.33 -8.79 -3.52
N VAL A 68 1.12 -8.32 -4.73
CA VAL A 68 1.88 -7.20 -5.30
C VAL A 68 1.47 -5.86 -4.68
N VAL A 69 0.33 -5.81 -3.98
CA VAL A 69 -0.17 -4.59 -3.34
C VAL A 69 0.57 -4.35 -2.03
N PRO A 70 1.28 -3.23 -1.89
CA PRO A 70 1.94 -2.91 -0.62
C PRO A 70 0.90 -2.68 0.50
N ILE A 71 1.19 -3.25 1.67
CA ILE A 71 0.33 -3.07 2.84
C ILE A 71 0.66 -1.74 3.51
N TYR A 72 -0.35 -0.89 3.67
CA TYR A 72 -0.21 0.31 4.48
C TYR A 72 -0.30 -0.07 5.96
N ASP A 73 0.75 0.23 6.67
CA ASP A 73 0.83 0.10 8.11
C ASP A 73 1.30 1.43 8.67
N SER A 74 0.61 1.97 9.67
CA SER A 74 0.94 3.28 10.21
C SER A 74 2.36 3.35 10.76
N VAL A 75 2.86 2.24 11.30
CA VAL A 75 4.21 2.17 11.85
C VAL A 75 5.23 2.16 10.71
N ALA A 76 5.00 1.35 9.68
CA ALA A 76 5.85 1.34 8.49
C ALA A 76 5.82 2.69 7.77
N ASP A 77 4.67 3.34 7.71
CA ASP A 77 4.52 4.67 7.14
C ASP A 77 5.31 5.72 7.91
N GLY A 78 5.39 5.59 9.22
CA GLY A 78 6.23 6.45 10.06
C GLY A 78 7.72 6.21 9.87
N PHE A 79 8.11 4.99 9.54
CA PHE A 79 9.50 4.59 9.35
C PHE A 79 10.03 4.82 7.93
N LEU A 80 9.20 4.55 6.93
CA LEU A 80 9.59 4.59 5.52
C LEU A 80 10.12 5.96 5.07
N PRO A 81 9.57 7.11 5.49
CA PRO A 81 10.12 8.40 5.11
C PRO A 81 11.55 8.65 5.61
N LYS A 82 11.99 7.93 6.63
CA LYS A 82 13.36 8.00 7.12
C LYS A 82 14.33 7.29 6.19
N LEU A 83 13.85 6.27 5.47
CA LEU A 83 14.65 5.53 4.51
C LEU A 83 14.60 6.14 3.11
N VAL A 84 13.45 6.63 2.72
CA VAL A 84 13.19 7.14 1.37
C VAL A 84 12.57 8.53 1.47
N ARG A 85 13.32 9.53 1.05
CA ARG A 85 12.82 10.90 0.97
C ARG A 85 12.35 11.19 -0.44
N LEU A 86 11.11 11.66 -0.56
CA LEU A 86 10.54 12.08 -1.84
C LEU A 86 10.08 13.52 -1.74
N ARG A 87 10.32 14.28 -2.81
CA ARG A 87 9.67 15.56 -2.99
C ARG A 87 8.20 15.32 -3.37
N LYS A 88 7.38 16.32 -3.15
CA LYS A 88 5.94 16.23 -3.45
C LYS A 88 5.67 15.88 -4.91
N ASP A 89 6.50 16.38 -5.82
CA ASP A 89 6.39 16.11 -7.25
C ASP A 89 6.83 14.68 -7.65
N GLN A 90 7.49 13.96 -6.76
CA GLN A 90 7.90 12.59 -6.99
C GLN A 90 6.85 11.56 -6.52
N ILE A 91 5.80 12.02 -5.85
CA ILE A 91 4.70 11.15 -5.45
C ILE A 91 3.82 10.90 -6.66
N GLN A 92 3.63 9.62 -7.00
CA GLN A 92 2.84 9.25 -8.16
C GLN A 92 1.38 9.65 -7.97
N LYS A 93 0.79 10.27 -8.98
CA LYS A 93 -0.62 10.63 -9.02
C LYS A 93 -1.38 9.56 -9.77
N ALA A 94 -2.60 9.29 -9.32
CA ALA A 94 -3.51 8.36 -9.99
C ALA A 94 -4.94 8.82 -9.73
N ALA A 95 -5.86 8.44 -10.62
CA ALA A 95 -7.26 8.79 -10.47
C ALA A 95 -7.81 8.22 -9.15
N ASN A 96 -8.51 9.04 -8.39
CA ASN A 96 -9.15 8.67 -7.12
C ASN A 96 -8.19 8.21 -6.02
N ALA A 97 -6.89 8.36 -6.20
CA ALA A 97 -5.91 7.87 -5.23
C ALA A 97 -6.02 8.62 -3.90
N ASP A 98 -5.88 7.87 -2.82
CA ASP A 98 -5.70 8.43 -1.48
C ASP A 98 -4.29 9.00 -1.37
N GLU A 99 -4.17 10.25 -0.95
CA GLU A 99 -2.89 10.96 -0.89
C GLU A 99 -1.86 10.26 0.00
N TRP A 100 -2.31 9.79 1.15
CA TRP A 100 -1.43 9.14 2.12
C TRP A 100 -0.90 7.81 1.59
N TYR A 101 -1.79 7.03 0.98
CA TYR A 101 -1.39 5.76 0.38
C TYR A 101 -0.51 5.96 -0.85
N ALA A 102 -0.80 6.98 -1.66
CA ALA A 102 0.03 7.30 -2.82
C ALA A 102 1.46 7.67 -2.40
N ALA A 103 1.61 8.46 -1.35
CA ALA A 103 2.93 8.81 -0.81
C ALA A 103 3.65 7.57 -0.27
N TYR A 104 2.93 6.71 0.45
CA TYR A 104 3.47 5.47 0.99
C TYR A 104 3.96 4.54 -0.12
N VAL A 105 3.11 4.27 -1.11
CA VAL A 105 3.44 3.36 -2.22
C VAL A 105 4.58 3.92 -3.07
N SER A 106 4.62 5.23 -3.28
CA SER A 106 5.72 5.86 -4.04
C SER A 106 7.06 5.66 -3.35
N ARG A 107 7.11 5.81 -2.02
CA ARG A 107 8.31 5.52 -1.23
C ARG A 107 8.66 4.05 -1.25
N PHE A 108 7.65 3.21 -1.08
CA PHE A 108 7.80 1.75 -1.11
C PHE A 108 8.38 1.29 -2.45
N ALA A 109 7.86 1.81 -3.56
CA ALA A 109 8.33 1.46 -4.90
C ALA A 109 9.79 1.86 -5.11
N LYS A 110 10.20 3.01 -4.57
CA LYS A 110 11.59 3.46 -4.67
C LYS A 110 12.53 2.55 -3.88
N LEU A 111 12.10 2.14 -2.70
CA LEU A 111 12.86 1.18 -1.89
C LEU A 111 12.93 -0.18 -2.60
N TYR A 112 11.81 -0.62 -3.18
CA TYR A 112 11.73 -1.86 -3.96
C TYR A 112 12.72 -1.83 -5.13
N GLU A 113 12.76 -0.74 -5.88
CA GLU A 113 13.67 -0.58 -7.00
C GLU A 113 15.13 -0.67 -6.54
N ALA A 114 15.47 0.04 -5.47
CA ALA A 114 16.83 0.01 -4.93
C ALA A 114 17.22 -1.39 -4.45
N ALA A 115 16.32 -2.08 -3.75
CA ALA A 115 16.58 -3.43 -3.25
C ALA A 115 16.74 -4.44 -4.40
N SER A 116 15.95 -4.30 -5.45
CA SER A 116 15.97 -5.23 -6.59
C SER A 116 17.27 -5.16 -7.40
N GLN A 117 18.04 -4.09 -7.26
CA GLN A 117 19.35 -3.98 -7.88
C GLN A 117 20.41 -4.86 -7.20
N HIS A 118 20.16 -5.26 -5.96
CA HIS A 118 21.11 -6.03 -5.16
C HIS A 118 20.69 -7.49 -4.96
N THR A 119 19.41 -7.78 -5.02
CA THR A 119 18.87 -9.12 -4.78
C THR A 119 17.49 -9.25 -5.41
N ALA A 120 17.04 -10.50 -5.59
CA ALA A 120 15.66 -10.75 -5.98
C ALA A 120 14.75 -10.40 -4.81
N VAL A 121 13.84 -9.46 -5.02
CA VAL A 121 12.94 -8.98 -3.99
C VAL A 121 11.49 -9.02 -4.50
N THR A 122 10.56 -9.35 -3.60
CA THR A 122 9.14 -9.25 -3.87
C THR A 122 8.54 -8.19 -2.96
N VAL A 123 7.35 -7.70 -3.34
CA VAL A 123 6.61 -6.76 -2.50
C VAL A 123 6.35 -7.37 -1.12
N ARG A 124 5.95 -8.63 -1.08
CA ARG A 124 5.68 -9.32 0.18
C ARG A 124 6.92 -9.40 1.08
N LEU A 125 8.06 -9.72 0.50
CA LEU A 125 9.31 -9.79 1.25
C LEU A 125 9.68 -8.42 1.82
N LEU A 126 9.49 -7.37 1.04
CA LEU A 126 9.80 -6.01 1.47
C LEU A 126 8.83 -5.53 2.56
N ASP A 127 7.53 -5.84 2.45
CA ASP A 127 6.55 -5.58 3.50
C ASP A 127 7.00 -6.24 4.82
N TYR A 128 7.41 -7.50 4.72
CA TYR A 128 7.88 -8.26 5.87
C TYR A 128 9.11 -7.63 6.51
N TYR A 129 10.05 -7.20 5.67
CA TYR A 129 11.27 -6.54 6.13
C TYR A 129 10.97 -5.23 6.88
N LEU A 130 10.06 -4.42 6.37
CA LEU A 130 9.71 -3.15 7.00
C LEU A 130 9.10 -3.35 8.38
N ILE A 131 8.23 -4.34 8.54
CA ILE A 131 7.64 -4.68 9.82
C ILE A 131 8.73 -5.17 10.79
N TRP A 132 9.57 -6.10 10.34
CA TRP A 132 10.66 -6.64 11.15
C TRP A 132 11.65 -5.56 11.58
N LYS A 133 12.06 -4.70 10.65
CA LYS A 133 13.02 -3.62 10.92
C LYS A 133 12.49 -2.65 11.95
N ASN A 134 11.21 -2.32 11.87
CA ASN A 134 10.57 -1.45 12.83
C ASN A 134 10.55 -2.07 14.24
N GLU A 135 10.20 -3.35 14.36
CA GLU A 135 10.18 -4.08 15.63
C GLU A 135 11.59 -4.10 16.24
N LYS A 136 12.62 -4.38 15.43
CA LYS A 136 14.01 -4.37 15.89
C LYS A 136 14.46 -2.97 16.31
N GLY A 137 14.03 -1.93 15.59
CA GLY A 137 14.32 -0.56 15.96
C GLY A 137 13.73 -0.21 17.32
N GLN A 138 12.50 -0.60 17.57
CA GLN A 138 11.84 -0.40 18.86
C GLN A 138 12.53 -1.20 19.97
N ALA A 139 12.89 -2.44 19.71
CA ALA A 139 13.63 -3.26 20.66
C ALA A 139 14.99 -2.65 20.99
N GLY A 140 15.68 -2.11 20.00
CA GLY A 140 16.94 -1.42 20.18
C GLY A 140 16.81 -0.17 21.06
N LEU A 141 15.70 0.57 20.92
CA LEU A 141 15.43 1.74 21.75
C LEU A 141 15.13 1.38 23.20
N LEU A 142 14.59 0.18 23.43
CA LEU A 142 14.26 -0.29 24.78
C LEU A 142 15.41 -1.04 25.43
N ALA A 143 16.44 -1.40 24.68
CA ALA A 143 17.62 -2.08 25.21
C ALA A 143 18.43 -1.13 26.08
N PRO A 144 18.93 -1.58 27.25
CA PRO A 144 19.76 -0.74 28.12
C PRO A 144 21.12 -0.42 27.51
#